data_460abe60be5911d738365c7309a9171a
#
_entry.id   460abe60be5911d738365c7309a9171a
#
_cell.length_a   1.000
_cell.length_b   1.000
_cell.length_c   1.000
_cell.angle_alpha   90.00
_cell.angle_beta   90.00
_cell.angle_gamma   90.00
#
_symmetry.space_group_name_H-M   'P 1'
#
loop_
_entity.id
_entity.type
_entity.pdbx_description
1 polymer ?
#
loop_
_entity_poly.entity_id
_entity_poly.type
_entity_poly.pdbx_seq_one_letter_code
_entity_poly.pdbx_strand_id
1 'polypeptide(L)'
;MKRLIAFATLLIFCLLTKQTHAQSKPRFNHLTVYVTDLARASKFYTDVMMLDTIPEPFHDGRHTWFKMTEHGQLHVVSGAKEDIPHDVNIHLAFTVSSLPDFIKHLEKMGVKYGNFLGEEKKIAIRPDQISQIYLQDPDGYWIEVNNDRF
;
A
#
# COMPACT_ATOMS: atom_id res chain seq x y z
N MET A 1 -19.09 -62.29 -12.58
CA MET A 1 -19.06 -61.18 -13.57
C MET A 1 -19.89 -59.95 -13.11
N LYS A 2 -21.13 -60.03 -12.70
CA LYS A 2 -21.95 -58.87 -12.28
C LYS A 2 -21.34 -58.06 -11.12
N ARG A 3 -20.66 -58.68 -10.14
CA ARG A 3 -20.03 -57.99 -9.00
C ARG A 3 -18.74 -57.23 -9.39
N LEU A 4 -17.96 -57.73 -10.38
CA LEU A 4 -16.79 -57.02 -10.91
C LEU A 4 -17.15 -55.79 -11.70
N ILE A 5 -18.24 -55.80 -12.44
CA ILE A 5 -18.74 -54.66 -13.23
C ILE A 5 -19.22 -53.53 -12.30
N ALA A 6 -19.90 -53.90 -11.20
CA ALA A 6 -20.37 -52.89 -10.22
C ALA A 6 -19.19 -52.17 -9.49
N PHE A 7 -18.07 -52.92 -9.22
CA PHE A 7 -16.86 -52.31 -8.63
C PHE A 7 -16.13 -51.40 -9.59
N ALA A 8 -16.03 -51.76 -10.87
CA ALA A 8 -15.40 -50.95 -11.89
C ALA A 8 -16.20 -49.65 -12.15
N THR A 9 -17.53 -49.66 -12.15
CA THR A 9 -18.35 -48.48 -12.29
C THR A 9 -18.27 -47.53 -11.10
N LEU A 10 -18.15 -48.06 -9.88
CA LEU A 10 -17.98 -47.25 -8.68
C LEU A 10 -16.61 -46.55 -8.66
N LEU A 11 -15.53 -47.24 -9.11
CA LEU A 11 -14.20 -46.66 -9.20
C LEU A 11 -14.11 -45.53 -10.26
N ILE A 12 -14.78 -45.70 -11.40
CA ILE A 12 -14.83 -44.68 -12.46
C ILE A 12 -15.62 -43.44 -12.00
N PHE A 13 -16.69 -43.62 -11.22
CA PHE A 13 -17.46 -42.51 -10.67
C PHE A 13 -16.66 -41.69 -9.65
N CYS A 14 -15.79 -42.33 -8.85
CA CYS A 14 -14.89 -41.60 -7.93
C CYS A 14 -13.78 -40.81 -8.65
N LEU A 15 -13.37 -41.22 -9.86
CA LEU A 15 -12.36 -40.51 -10.65
C LEU A 15 -12.91 -39.27 -11.38
N LEU A 16 -14.24 -39.12 -11.44
CA LEU A 16 -14.92 -37.97 -12.08
C LEU A 16 -15.30 -36.86 -11.09
N THR A 17 -14.87 -36.95 -9.82
CA THR A 17 -15.02 -35.82 -8.90
C THR A 17 -14.16 -34.65 -9.44
N LYS A 18 -14.83 -33.72 -10.12
CA LYS A 18 -14.22 -32.44 -10.49
C LYS A 18 -13.67 -31.82 -9.20
N GLN A 19 -12.35 -31.63 -9.15
CA GLN A 19 -11.77 -30.79 -8.13
C GLN A 19 -12.39 -29.41 -8.30
N THR A 20 -13.35 -29.07 -7.47
CA THR A 20 -13.81 -27.69 -7.34
C THR A 20 -12.68 -26.91 -6.71
N HIS A 21 -11.87 -26.24 -7.51
CA HIS A 21 -10.94 -25.24 -7.01
C HIS A 21 -11.77 -24.16 -6.34
N ALA A 22 -11.82 -24.17 -5.02
CA ALA A 22 -12.39 -23.04 -4.28
C ALA A 22 -11.56 -21.81 -4.67
N GLN A 23 -12.23 -20.76 -5.14
CA GLN A 23 -11.57 -19.51 -5.47
C GLN A 23 -10.83 -19.01 -4.22
N SER A 24 -9.55 -18.71 -4.35
CA SER A 24 -8.77 -18.12 -3.27
C SER A 24 -9.33 -16.73 -2.91
N LYS A 25 -9.24 -16.36 -1.63
CA LYS A 25 -9.60 -14.99 -1.20
C LYS A 25 -8.73 -13.98 -1.96
N PRO A 26 -9.30 -12.85 -2.38
CA PRO A 26 -8.51 -11.75 -2.95
C PRO A 26 -7.40 -11.33 -1.98
N ARG A 27 -6.24 -10.97 -2.54
CA ARG A 27 -5.11 -10.43 -1.78
C ARG A 27 -4.88 -9.00 -2.25
N PHE A 28 -4.46 -8.13 -1.32
CA PHE A 28 -4.00 -6.80 -1.67
C PHE A 28 -2.81 -6.92 -2.62
N ASN A 29 -2.84 -6.14 -3.71
CA ASN A 29 -1.76 -6.13 -4.71
C ASN A 29 -1.07 -4.75 -4.74
N HIS A 30 -1.80 -3.69 -5.02
CA HIS A 30 -1.22 -2.35 -5.08
C HIS A 30 -2.25 -1.27 -4.77
N LEU A 31 -1.74 -0.09 -4.44
CA LEU A 31 -2.45 1.18 -4.42
C LEU A 31 -1.87 2.07 -5.52
N THR A 32 -2.68 2.93 -6.11
CA THR A 32 -2.23 3.91 -7.11
C THR A 32 -2.50 5.32 -6.60
N VAL A 33 -1.49 6.20 -6.72
CA VAL A 33 -1.65 7.65 -6.60
C VAL A 33 -1.49 8.29 -7.99
N TYR A 34 -2.38 9.22 -8.32
CA TYR A 34 -2.38 9.90 -9.61
C TYR A 34 -1.90 11.33 -9.43
N VAL A 35 -0.72 11.65 -9.97
CA VAL A 35 0.05 12.84 -9.64
C VAL A 35 0.22 13.79 -10.83
N THR A 36 0.44 15.06 -10.53
CA THR A 36 0.68 16.09 -11.54
C THR A 36 2.11 16.04 -12.09
N ASP A 37 3.09 15.71 -11.23
CA ASP A 37 4.51 15.63 -11.58
C ASP A 37 5.12 14.33 -11.05
N LEU A 38 5.46 13.41 -11.98
CA LEU A 38 6.04 12.11 -11.65
C LEU A 38 7.38 12.23 -10.92
N ALA A 39 8.26 13.14 -11.36
CA ALA A 39 9.60 13.26 -10.79
C ALA A 39 9.52 13.79 -9.34
N ARG A 40 8.69 14.80 -9.10
CA ARG A 40 8.43 15.38 -7.77
C ARG A 40 7.85 14.33 -6.82
N ALA A 41 6.82 13.63 -7.23
CA ALA A 41 6.20 12.60 -6.42
C ALA A 41 7.15 11.41 -6.18
N SER A 42 7.83 10.92 -7.22
CA SER A 42 8.79 9.81 -7.07
C SER A 42 9.92 10.17 -6.11
N LYS A 43 10.45 11.40 -6.20
CA LYS A 43 11.48 11.88 -5.27
C LYS A 43 10.97 11.90 -3.82
N PHE A 44 9.74 12.32 -3.60
CA PHE A 44 9.13 12.31 -2.25
C PHE A 44 9.07 10.87 -1.70
N TYR A 45 8.53 9.92 -2.46
CA TYR A 45 8.43 8.53 -1.99
C TYR A 45 9.80 7.86 -1.80
N THR A 46 10.80 8.22 -2.61
CA THR A 46 12.17 7.73 -2.42
C THR A 46 12.87 8.37 -1.21
N ASP A 47 12.87 9.70 -1.13
CA ASP A 47 13.72 10.42 -0.18
C ASP A 47 13.05 10.62 1.19
N VAL A 48 11.73 10.91 1.19
CA VAL A 48 10.97 11.18 2.42
C VAL A 48 10.43 9.89 3.01
N MET A 49 9.76 9.06 2.19
CA MET A 49 9.19 7.80 2.64
C MET A 49 10.19 6.63 2.60
N MET A 50 11.37 6.84 2.00
CA MET A 50 12.46 5.85 1.90
C MET A 50 12.03 4.53 1.26
N LEU A 51 11.12 4.58 0.29
CA LEU A 51 10.64 3.41 -0.43
C LEU A 51 11.59 3.03 -1.57
N ASP A 52 11.83 1.74 -1.73
CA ASP A 52 12.60 1.20 -2.85
C ASP A 52 11.77 1.17 -4.12
N THR A 53 12.32 1.67 -5.22
CA THR A 53 11.73 1.52 -6.55
C THR A 53 11.84 0.09 -7.04
N ILE A 54 10.83 -0.35 -7.80
CA ILE A 54 10.82 -1.65 -8.48
C ILE A 54 10.56 -1.45 -9.97
N PRO A 55 10.96 -2.41 -10.84
CA PRO A 55 10.69 -2.32 -12.26
C PRO A 55 9.20 -2.21 -12.56
N GLU A 56 8.84 -1.30 -13.45
CA GLU A 56 7.49 -1.15 -14.00
C GLU A 56 7.49 -1.62 -15.47
N PRO A 57 6.41 -2.25 -15.97
CA PRO A 57 6.42 -2.90 -17.27
C PRO A 57 6.05 -1.99 -18.46
N PHE A 58 5.57 -0.76 -18.22
CA PHE A 58 5.04 0.10 -19.27
C PHE A 58 6.12 0.85 -20.04
N HIS A 59 7.20 1.28 -19.35
CA HIS A 59 8.34 2.02 -19.91
C HIS A 59 7.91 3.26 -20.73
N ASP A 60 6.80 3.89 -20.35
CA ASP A 60 6.19 5.03 -21.04
C ASP A 60 6.53 6.39 -20.42
N GLY A 61 7.37 6.39 -19.38
CA GLY A 61 7.77 7.60 -18.64
C GLY A 61 6.68 8.22 -17.78
N ARG A 62 5.56 7.51 -17.57
CA ARG A 62 4.43 7.98 -16.77
C ARG A 62 4.29 7.26 -15.42
N HIS A 63 5.08 6.24 -15.18
CA HIS A 63 4.95 5.36 -14.03
C HIS A 63 6.24 5.30 -13.21
N THR A 64 6.09 5.26 -11.89
CA THR A 64 7.14 4.80 -10.96
C THR A 64 6.46 3.87 -9.96
N TRP A 65 7.03 2.68 -9.78
CA TRP A 65 6.51 1.70 -8.84
C TRP A 65 7.44 1.55 -7.66
N PHE A 66 6.85 1.39 -6.47
CA PHE A 66 7.57 1.22 -5.22
C PHE A 66 7.12 -0.05 -4.52
N LYS A 67 8.07 -0.69 -3.84
CA LYS A 67 7.80 -1.80 -2.95
C LYS A 67 7.28 -1.26 -1.61
N MET A 68 6.10 -1.68 -1.19
CA MET A 68 5.53 -1.36 0.13
C MET A 68 5.68 -2.52 1.11
N THR A 69 5.41 -3.74 0.66
CA THR A 69 5.49 -4.98 1.43
C THR A 69 6.05 -6.08 0.55
N GLU A 70 6.12 -7.31 1.06
CA GLU A 70 6.53 -8.46 0.24
C GLU A 70 5.67 -8.63 -1.03
N HIS A 71 4.37 -8.30 -0.94
CA HIS A 71 3.40 -8.49 -2.03
C HIS A 71 2.62 -7.22 -2.38
N GLY A 72 2.82 -6.13 -1.64
CA GLY A 72 2.12 -4.86 -1.84
C GLY A 72 3.00 -3.81 -2.51
N GLN A 73 2.44 -3.05 -3.44
CA GLN A 73 3.14 -2.04 -4.21
C GLN A 73 2.40 -0.69 -4.13
N LEU A 74 3.15 0.40 -4.30
CA LEU A 74 2.61 1.71 -4.59
C LEU A 74 2.94 2.06 -6.05
N HIS A 75 1.92 2.38 -6.83
CA HIS A 75 2.09 2.86 -8.20
C HIS A 75 1.86 4.38 -8.23
N VAL A 76 2.87 5.12 -8.57
CA VAL A 76 2.78 6.56 -8.84
C VAL A 76 2.62 6.74 -10.34
N VAL A 77 1.51 7.38 -10.75
CA VAL A 77 1.16 7.54 -12.16
C VAL A 77 0.93 9.01 -12.45
N SER A 78 1.64 9.57 -13.43
CA SER A 78 1.47 10.97 -13.82
C SER A 78 0.34 11.18 -14.82
N GLY A 79 -0.20 12.40 -14.83
CA GLY A 79 -1.22 12.84 -15.77
C GLY A 79 -2.40 13.57 -15.11
N ALA A 80 -2.40 13.71 -13.79
CA ALA A 80 -3.33 14.60 -13.11
C ALA A 80 -3.14 16.03 -13.64
N LYS A 81 -4.23 16.77 -13.83
CA LYS A 81 -4.18 18.14 -14.40
C LYS A 81 -4.03 19.20 -13.33
N GLU A 82 -4.45 18.91 -12.14
CA GLU A 82 -4.46 19.80 -10.98
C GLU A 82 -4.40 19.00 -9.69
N ASP A 83 -3.95 19.63 -8.61
CA ASP A 83 -3.99 19.05 -7.28
C ASP A 83 -5.45 19.00 -6.81
N ILE A 84 -5.93 17.83 -6.46
CA ILE A 84 -7.27 17.62 -5.92
C ILE A 84 -7.15 17.51 -4.40
N PRO A 85 -7.90 18.31 -3.61
CA PRO A 85 -7.92 18.14 -2.17
C PRO A 85 -8.36 16.73 -1.77
N HIS A 86 -7.56 16.07 -0.97
CA HIS A 86 -7.86 14.75 -0.43
C HIS A 86 -8.33 14.86 1.02
N ASP A 87 -9.34 14.06 1.37
CA ASP A 87 -9.83 13.96 2.74
C ASP A 87 -8.85 13.11 3.57
N VAL A 88 -8.48 13.59 4.76
CA VAL A 88 -7.56 12.89 5.67
C VAL A 88 -8.06 11.52 6.10
N ASN A 89 -9.37 11.27 6.04
CA ASN A 89 -9.94 9.94 6.30
C ASN A 89 -9.60 8.90 5.21
N ILE A 90 -9.09 9.35 4.06
CA ILE A 90 -8.61 8.50 2.99
C ILE A 90 -7.09 8.68 2.91
N HIS A 91 -6.34 7.79 3.52
CA HIS A 91 -4.88 7.90 3.60
C HIS A 91 -4.17 6.56 3.40
N LEU A 92 -2.90 6.65 3.02
CA LEU A 92 -1.98 5.53 3.12
C LEU A 92 -1.45 5.48 4.56
N ALA A 93 -1.31 4.28 5.11
CA ALA A 93 -0.72 4.12 6.43
C ALA A 93 0.57 3.30 6.35
N PHE A 94 1.62 3.81 7.02
CA PHE A 94 2.91 3.14 7.15
C PHE A 94 3.28 2.99 8.62
N THR A 95 3.93 1.88 8.95
CA THR A 95 4.52 1.72 10.27
C THR A 95 6.04 1.91 10.22
N VAL A 96 6.61 2.50 11.25
CA VAL A 96 8.06 2.69 11.38
C VAL A 96 8.55 2.14 12.72
N SER A 97 9.79 1.68 12.77
CA SER A 97 10.41 1.14 13.98
C SER A 97 10.60 2.20 15.07
N SER A 98 10.77 3.47 14.67
CA SER A 98 10.97 4.61 15.58
C SER A 98 10.28 5.84 15.00
N LEU A 99 9.11 6.18 15.52
CA LEU A 99 8.41 7.40 15.11
C LEU A 99 9.20 8.69 15.44
N PRO A 100 9.89 8.80 16.60
CA PRO A 100 10.74 9.96 16.86
C PRO A 100 11.89 10.15 15.87
N ASP A 101 12.51 9.07 15.39
CA ASP A 101 13.59 9.18 14.40
C ASP A 101 13.06 9.51 13.01
N PHE A 102 11.88 8.98 12.66
CA PHE A 102 11.19 9.37 11.43
C PHE A 102 10.80 10.86 11.46
N ILE A 103 10.33 11.38 12.57
CA ILE A 103 10.03 12.81 12.75
C ILE A 103 11.29 13.66 12.54
N LYS A 104 12.44 13.30 13.12
CA LYS A 104 13.72 14.01 12.87
C LYS A 104 14.09 14.00 11.39
N HIS A 105 13.83 12.87 10.69
CA HIS A 105 14.06 12.79 9.25
C HIS A 105 13.13 13.77 8.49
N LEU A 106 11.84 13.83 8.81
CA LEU A 106 10.91 14.79 8.20
C LEU A 106 11.37 16.25 8.42
N GLU A 107 11.79 16.59 9.64
CA GLU A 107 12.30 17.92 9.98
C GLU A 107 13.55 18.27 9.19
N LYS A 108 14.48 17.33 9.04
CA LYS A 108 15.69 17.49 8.20
C LYS A 108 15.33 17.70 6.72
N MET A 109 14.28 17.04 6.23
CA MET A 109 13.80 17.17 4.85
C MET A 109 12.90 18.39 4.65
N GLY A 110 12.56 19.14 5.72
CA GLY A 110 11.66 20.28 5.65
C GLY A 110 10.20 19.91 5.36
N VAL A 111 9.80 18.67 5.66
CA VAL A 111 8.45 18.17 5.42
C VAL A 111 7.57 18.47 6.63
N LYS A 112 6.40 19.06 6.39
CA LYS A 112 5.41 19.33 7.42
C LYS A 112 4.71 18.04 7.84
N TYR A 113 4.43 17.94 9.13
CA TYR A 113 3.62 16.87 9.72
C TYR A 113 2.76 17.41 10.87
N GLY A 114 1.75 16.68 11.25
CA GLY A 114 0.89 17.04 12.37
C GLY A 114 0.03 15.87 12.84
N ASN A 115 -1.01 16.18 13.60
CA ASN A 115 -2.02 15.20 13.98
C ASN A 115 -3.20 15.20 12.98
N PHE A 116 -4.15 14.30 13.19
CA PHE A 116 -5.37 14.19 12.39
C PHE A 116 -6.21 15.49 12.32
N LEU A 117 -6.12 16.35 13.34
CA LEU A 117 -6.83 17.63 13.39
C LEU A 117 -6.11 18.75 12.64
N GLY A 118 -4.94 18.48 12.02
CA GLY A 118 -4.14 19.46 11.31
C GLY A 118 -3.26 20.34 12.19
N GLU A 119 -3.11 20.02 13.48
CA GLU A 119 -2.19 20.72 14.38
C GLU A 119 -0.75 20.34 14.05
N GLU A 120 0.03 21.30 13.53
CA GLU A 120 1.41 21.09 13.11
C GLU A 120 2.29 20.62 14.28
N LYS A 121 3.20 19.67 13.98
CA LYS A 121 4.18 19.06 14.91
C LYS A 121 3.56 18.35 16.12
N LYS A 122 2.28 18.02 16.05
CA LYS A 122 1.59 17.25 17.08
C LYS A 122 1.57 15.77 16.73
N ILE A 123 1.85 14.95 17.74
CA ILE A 123 1.69 13.50 17.69
C ILE A 123 0.33 13.17 18.30
N ALA A 124 -0.47 12.36 17.62
CA ALA A 124 -1.69 11.78 18.18
C ALA A 124 -1.38 10.43 18.81
N ILE A 125 -2.11 10.11 19.89
CA ILE A 125 -2.07 8.79 20.51
C ILE A 125 -3.45 8.16 20.37
N ARG A 126 -3.50 7.01 19.72
CA ARG A 126 -4.73 6.23 19.54
C ARG A 126 -5.18 5.61 20.87
N PRO A 127 -6.45 5.19 21.01
CA PRO A 127 -6.94 4.50 22.22
C PRO A 127 -6.15 3.23 22.57
N ASP A 128 -5.57 2.55 21.58
CA ASP A 128 -4.70 1.37 21.73
C ASP A 128 -3.23 1.72 22.01
N GLN A 129 -2.93 2.98 22.35
CA GLN A 129 -1.63 3.53 22.69
C GLN A 129 -0.63 3.62 21.54
N ILE A 130 -1.07 3.45 20.30
CA ILE A 130 -0.24 3.68 19.12
C ILE A 130 -0.09 5.18 18.88
N SER A 131 1.16 5.62 18.73
CA SER A 131 1.49 7.00 18.35
C SER A 131 1.51 7.15 16.84
N GLN A 132 0.93 8.23 16.34
CA GLN A 132 0.81 8.48 14.91
C GLN A 132 0.94 9.96 14.55
N ILE A 133 1.40 10.21 13.34
CA ILE A 133 1.43 11.52 12.69
C ILE A 133 0.84 11.43 11.29
N TYR A 134 0.47 12.56 10.74
CA TYR A 134 -0.04 12.72 9.37
C TYR A 134 0.81 13.72 8.60
N LEU A 135 1.07 13.43 7.35
CA LEU A 135 1.72 14.32 6.39
C LEU A 135 1.04 14.17 5.03
N GLN A 136 1.37 15.06 4.10
CA GLN A 136 0.89 14.95 2.73
C GLN A 136 2.07 14.78 1.77
N ASP A 137 1.83 14.00 0.73
CA ASP A 137 2.72 13.99 -0.43
C ASP A 137 2.59 15.31 -1.24
N PRO A 138 3.44 15.52 -2.27
CA PRO A 138 3.39 16.76 -3.06
C PRO A 138 2.08 17.01 -3.81
N ASP A 139 1.24 15.99 -4.02
CA ASP A 139 -0.04 16.09 -4.70
C ASP A 139 -1.24 16.04 -3.72
N GLY A 140 -0.95 16.15 -2.41
CA GLY A 140 -1.96 16.27 -1.36
C GLY A 140 -2.51 14.95 -0.83
N TYR A 141 -2.00 13.79 -1.26
CA TYR A 141 -2.39 12.51 -0.69
C TYR A 141 -1.96 12.40 0.76
N TRP A 142 -2.89 12.06 1.63
CA TRP A 142 -2.62 11.89 3.05
C TRP A 142 -1.87 10.59 3.34
N ILE A 143 -0.92 10.69 4.26
CA ILE A 143 -0.10 9.59 4.72
C ILE A 143 -0.11 9.62 6.25
N GLU A 144 -0.56 8.54 6.87
CA GLU A 144 -0.36 8.25 8.28
C GLU A 144 0.97 7.52 8.47
N VAL A 145 1.75 7.94 9.46
CA VAL A 145 2.92 7.18 9.91
C VAL A 145 2.78 6.90 11.39
N ASN A 146 2.88 5.64 11.78
CA ASN A 146 2.67 5.19 13.14
C ASN A 146 3.76 4.20 13.61
N ASN A 147 3.73 3.82 14.89
CA ASN A 147 4.65 2.86 15.50
C ASN A 147 3.98 1.52 15.84
N ASP A 148 2.91 1.16 15.12
CA ASP A 148 2.24 -0.12 15.28
C ASP A 148 3.20 -1.28 14.97
N ARG A 149 2.96 -2.43 15.59
CA ARG A 149 3.76 -3.65 15.39
C ARG A 149 2.83 -4.80 15.06
N PHE A 150 2.91 -5.27 13.84
CA PHE A 150 2.19 -6.44 13.36
C PHE A 150 2.99 -7.70 13.62
#